data_59575a6eb005e33de8dba28e1e7d7d30
#
_entry.id   59575a6eb005e33de8dba28e1e7d7d30
#
_cell.length_a   1.000
_cell.length_b   1.000
_cell.length_c   1.000
_cell.angle_alpha   90.00
_cell.angle_beta   90.00
_cell.angle_gamma   90.00
#
_symmetry.space_group_name_H-M   'P 1'
#
loop_
_entity.id
_entity.type
_entity.pdbx_description
1 polymer ?
#
loop_
_entity_poly.entity_id
_entity_poly.type
_entity_poly.pdbx_seq_one_letter_code
_entity_poly.pdbx_strand_id
1 'polypeptide(L)'
;KRKKELQNLLQEKFDMPFIARIILGKEVFKNTSEEKFKKFSDIFEIHIVKIYSSQLGTYKGQKFTVKNTEIKKKDAFVYTSIESPDFPTTNIVWRVRDLGNGLKVIDMQVEGVSLLRTKRNDFKMVLDSQGIDGLIMTLESMNQLPDLKIPGDN
;
A
#
# COMPACT_ATOMS: atom_id res chain seq x y z
N LYS A 1 7.27 10.41 -14.17
CA LYS A 1 6.63 9.36 -14.96
C LYS A 1 6.24 8.14 -14.10
N ARG A 2 7.20 7.56 -13.34
CA ARG A 2 6.95 6.39 -12.48
C ARG A 2 5.93 6.65 -11.37
N LYS A 3 6.01 7.82 -10.72
CA LYS A 3 5.09 8.19 -9.65
C LYS A 3 3.65 8.26 -10.14
N LYS A 4 3.43 8.86 -11.32
CA LYS A 4 2.11 8.99 -11.90
C LYS A 4 1.55 7.63 -12.33
N GLU A 5 2.38 6.78 -12.90
CA GLU A 5 1.99 5.41 -13.29
C GLU A 5 1.58 4.58 -12.06
N LEU A 6 2.36 4.65 -10.97
CA LEU A 6 2.01 3.97 -9.72
C LEU A 6 0.74 4.55 -9.11
N GLN A 7 0.58 5.87 -9.10
CA GLN A 7 -0.62 6.50 -8.58
C GLN A 7 -1.87 6.05 -9.34
N ASN A 8 -1.80 6.03 -10.67
CA ASN A 8 -2.90 5.55 -11.51
C ASN A 8 -3.22 4.08 -11.21
N LEU A 9 -2.21 3.23 -11.06
CA LEU A 9 -2.39 1.83 -10.70
C LEU A 9 -3.10 1.67 -9.36
N LEU A 10 -2.67 2.43 -8.34
CA LEU A 10 -3.29 2.40 -7.03
C LEU A 10 -4.76 2.82 -7.09
N GLN A 11 -5.07 3.86 -7.87
CA GLN A 11 -6.43 4.34 -8.00
C GLN A 11 -7.34 3.37 -8.75
N GLU A 12 -6.81 2.69 -9.77
CA GLU A 12 -7.61 1.78 -10.60
C GLU A 12 -7.75 0.38 -10.01
N LYS A 13 -6.68 -0.16 -9.44
CA LYS A 13 -6.59 -1.60 -9.07
C LYS A 13 -6.66 -1.85 -7.56
N PHE A 14 -6.35 -0.85 -6.75
CA PHE A 14 -6.40 -0.95 -5.29
C PHE A 14 -7.59 -0.16 -4.75
N ASP A 15 -8.16 -0.65 -3.65
CA ASP A 15 -9.18 0.12 -2.93
C ASP A 15 -8.48 0.94 -1.84
N MET A 16 -7.96 2.10 -2.21
CA MET A 16 -7.19 2.96 -1.28
C MET A 16 -8.03 3.47 -0.11
N PRO A 17 -9.29 3.91 -0.31
CA PRO A 17 -10.13 4.29 0.83
C PRO A 17 -10.37 3.17 1.82
N PHE A 18 -10.60 1.94 1.34
CA PHE A 18 -10.77 0.78 2.21
C PHE A 18 -9.49 0.50 2.99
N ILE A 19 -8.33 0.52 2.33
CA ILE A 19 -7.02 0.32 2.95
C ILE A 19 -6.78 1.38 4.03
N ALA A 20 -7.04 2.64 3.72
CA ALA A 20 -6.90 3.76 4.67
C ALA A 20 -7.78 3.55 5.92
N ARG A 21 -9.01 3.09 5.72
CA ARG A 21 -9.94 2.80 6.81
C ARG A 21 -9.40 1.72 7.74
N ILE A 22 -8.88 0.62 7.17
CA ILE A 22 -8.32 -0.48 7.96
C ILE A 22 -7.08 -0.02 8.74
N ILE A 23 -6.24 0.81 8.14
CA ILE A 23 -5.05 1.36 8.79
C ILE A 23 -5.41 2.21 10.01
N LEU A 24 -6.45 3.05 9.92
CA LEU A 24 -6.91 3.85 11.05
C LEU A 24 -7.52 2.98 12.16
N GLY A 25 -8.15 1.89 11.79
CA GLY A 25 -8.92 1.05 12.69
C GLY A 25 -10.33 1.58 12.92
N LYS A 26 -11.17 0.70 13.45
CA LYS A 26 -12.62 0.94 13.60
C LYS A 26 -12.94 2.17 14.45
N GLU A 27 -12.31 2.30 15.61
CA GLU A 27 -12.58 3.40 16.56
C GLU A 27 -12.17 4.76 16.00
N VAL A 28 -10.95 4.86 15.46
CA VAL A 28 -10.45 6.11 14.89
C VAL A 28 -11.30 6.51 13.68
N PHE A 29 -11.60 5.56 12.79
CA PHE A 29 -12.43 5.83 11.61
C PHE A 29 -13.82 6.33 12.01
N LYS A 30 -14.47 5.69 12.98
CA LYS A 30 -15.80 6.07 13.46
C LYS A 30 -15.84 7.50 13.96
N ASN A 31 -14.78 7.96 14.61
CA ASN A 31 -14.68 9.28 15.20
C ASN A 31 -14.07 10.34 14.26
N THR A 32 -13.83 9.99 13.01
CA THR A 32 -13.21 10.86 12.01
C THR A 32 -14.27 11.38 11.04
N SER A 33 -14.29 12.69 10.76
CA SER A 33 -15.18 13.25 9.76
C SER A 33 -14.85 12.75 8.35
N GLU A 34 -15.84 12.78 7.46
CA GLU A 34 -15.62 12.39 6.05
C GLU A 34 -14.54 13.24 5.37
N GLU A 35 -14.54 14.54 5.64
CA GLU A 35 -13.56 15.47 5.10
C GLU A 35 -12.14 15.12 5.57
N LYS A 36 -11.97 14.88 6.86
CA LYS A 36 -10.67 14.53 7.44
C LYS A 36 -10.20 13.16 6.97
N PHE A 37 -11.10 12.19 6.84
CA PHE A 37 -10.79 10.88 6.30
C PHE A 37 -10.31 10.98 4.84
N LYS A 38 -10.99 11.76 4.01
CA LYS A 38 -10.58 11.98 2.62
C LYS A 38 -9.19 12.60 2.56
N LYS A 39 -8.93 13.60 3.40
CA LYS A 39 -7.59 14.21 3.50
C LYS A 39 -6.53 13.19 3.88
N PHE A 40 -6.80 12.36 4.88
CA PHE A 40 -5.89 11.28 5.28
C PHE A 40 -5.66 10.29 4.14
N SER A 41 -6.71 9.83 3.48
CA SER A 41 -6.62 8.87 2.40
C SER A 41 -5.76 9.41 1.23
N ASP A 42 -5.96 10.66 0.85
CA ASP A 42 -5.19 11.30 -0.22
C ASP A 42 -3.69 11.44 0.15
N ILE A 43 -3.41 11.86 1.37
CA ILE A 43 -2.04 12.02 1.88
C ILE A 43 -1.34 10.66 2.01
N PHE A 44 -2.07 9.65 2.44
CA PHE A 44 -1.56 8.28 2.55
C PHE A 44 -1.21 7.72 1.17
N GLU A 45 -2.05 7.94 0.17
CA GLU A 45 -1.79 7.52 -1.20
C GLU A 45 -0.49 8.14 -1.73
N ILE A 46 -0.30 9.45 -1.51
CA ILE A 46 0.94 10.15 -1.89
C ILE A 46 2.15 9.53 -1.17
N HIS A 47 1.99 9.20 0.11
CA HIS A 47 3.04 8.55 0.90
C HIS A 47 3.44 7.20 0.31
N ILE A 48 2.48 6.37 -0.06
CA ILE A 48 2.72 5.07 -0.68
C ILE A 48 3.44 5.24 -2.02
N VAL A 49 2.98 6.17 -2.86
CA VAL A 49 3.64 6.47 -4.14
C VAL A 49 5.09 6.88 -3.93
N LYS A 50 5.35 7.75 -2.95
CA LYS A 50 6.69 8.23 -2.63
C LYS A 50 7.63 7.09 -2.21
N ILE A 51 7.18 6.22 -1.32
CA ILE A 51 8.01 5.13 -0.79
C ILE A 51 8.31 4.08 -1.85
N TYR A 52 7.30 3.66 -2.61
CA TYR A 52 7.43 2.49 -3.48
C TYR A 52 7.78 2.83 -4.94
N SER A 53 7.62 4.07 -5.41
CA SER A 53 7.93 4.44 -6.79
C SER A 53 9.41 4.28 -7.12
N SER A 54 10.30 4.54 -6.18
CA SER A 54 11.73 4.37 -6.36
C SER A 54 12.10 2.89 -6.53
N GLN A 55 11.40 2.00 -5.84
CA GLN A 55 11.67 0.56 -5.90
C GLN A 55 11.24 -0.05 -7.24
N LEU A 56 10.15 0.44 -7.85
CA LEU A 56 9.66 -0.09 -9.12
C LEU A 56 10.62 0.13 -10.29
N GLY A 57 11.51 1.12 -10.20
CA GLY A 57 12.49 1.41 -11.23
C GLY A 57 13.71 0.49 -11.26
N THR A 58 13.91 -0.31 -10.23
CA THR A 58 15.05 -1.23 -10.14
C THR A 58 14.76 -2.60 -10.75
N TYR A 59 13.52 -2.83 -11.18
CA TYR A 59 13.08 -4.12 -11.68
C TYR A 59 13.21 -4.20 -13.21
N LYS A 60 14.32 -4.76 -13.68
CA LYS A 60 14.53 -5.07 -15.11
C LYS A 60 14.77 -6.55 -15.29
N GLY A 61 14.07 -7.15 -16.26
CA GLY A 61 14.26 -8.56 -16.62
C GLY A 61 13.67 -9.55 -15.63
N GLN A 62 12.66 -9.13 -14.87
CA GLN A 62 12.00 -10.01 -13.91
C GLN A 62 10.92 -10.85 -14.57
N LYS A 63 10.77 -12.06 -14.04
CA LYS A 63 9.70 -12.97 -14.44
C LYS A 63 8.64 -12.99 -13.34
N PHE A 64 7.44 -12.57 -13.68
CA PHE A 64 6.26 -12.63 -12.83
C PHE A 64 5.46 -13.88 -13.15
N THR A 65 5.17 -14.71 -12.15
CA THR A 65 4.42 -15.95 -12.33
C THR A 65 3.24 -15.99 -11.38
N VAL A 66 2.04 -16.24 -11.92
CA VAL A 66 0.84 -16.53 -11.12
C VAL A 66 0.82 -18.04 -10.88
N LYS A 67 0.87 -18.46 -9.63
CA LYS A 67 0.92 -19.88 -9.25
C LYS A 67 -0.46 -20.48 -9.09
N ASN A 68 -1.29 -19.90 -8.23
CA ASN A 68 -2.66 -20.36 -7.99
C ASN A 68 -3.48 -19.28 -7.31
N THR A 69 -4.78 -19.52 -7.23
CA THR A 69 -5.74 -18.63 -6.57
C THR A 69 -6.58 -19.46 -5.59
N GLU A 70 -6.74 -18.97 -4.38
CA GLU A 70 -7.65 -19.56 -3.39
C GLU A 70 -8.76 -18.57 -3.05
N ILE A 71 -9.99 -19.07 -3.00
CA ILE A 71 -11.14 -18.25 -2.59
C ILE A 71 -11.51 -18.64 -1.17
N LYS A 72 -11.51 -17.64 -0.26
CA LYS A 72 -11.90 -17.82 1.14
C LYS A 72 -12.94 -16.76 1.50
N LYS A 73 -14.19 -17.20 1.74
CA LYS A 73 -15.32 -16.32 2.01
C LYS A 73 -15.52 -15.35 0.83
N LYS A 74 -15.40 -14.04 1.07
CA LYS A 74 -15.57 -12.99 0.05
C LYS A 74 -14.26 -12.53 -0.58
N ASP A 75 -13.14 -13.14 -0.22
CA ASP A 75 -11.82 -12.72 -0.68
C ASP A 75 -11.19 -13.79 -1.57
N ALA A 76 -10.42 -13.33 -2.56
CA ALA A 76 -9.53 -14.17 -3.34
C ALA A 76 -8.09 -13.85 -2.95
N PHE A 77 -7.28 -14.89 -2.82
CA PHE A 77 -5.84 -14.79 -2.56
C PHE A 77 -5.11 -15.32 -3.78
N VAL A 78 -4.39 -14.44 -4.47
CA VAL A 78 -3.64 -14.77 -5.68
C VAL A 78 -2.18 -14.93 -5.31
N TYR A 79 -1.67 -16.15 -5.44
CA TYR A 79 -0.29 -16.51 -5.11
C TYR A 79 0.60 -16.30 -6.33
N THR A 80 1.61 -15.46 -6.16
CA THR A 80 2.52 -15.09 -7.24
C THR A 80 3.97 -15.15 -6.78
N SER A 81 4.88 -15.21 -7.75
CA SER A 81 6.31 -15.07 -7.49
C SER A 81 6.94 -14.12 -8.50
N ILE A 82 7.97 -13.41 -8.06
CA ILE A 82 8.83 -12.58 -8.91
C ILE A 82 10.22 -13.17 -8.85
N GLU A 83 10.71 -13.61 -10.01
CA GLU A 83 12.06 -14.15 -10.18
C GLU A 83 12.94 -13.11 -10.85
N SER A 84 14.13 -12.91 -10.29
CA SER A 84 15.13 -11.99 -10.84
C SER A 84 16.47 -12.72 -10.90
N PRO A 85 17.29 -12.51 -11.96
CA PRO A 85 18.59 -13.17 -12.07
C PRO A 85 19.54 -12.90 -10.91
N ASP A 86 19.44 -11.69 -10.32
CA ASP A 86 20.42 -11.19 -9.35
C ASP A 86 19.92 -11.23 -7.90
N PHE A 87 18.65 -11.61 -7.67
CA PHE A 87 18.05 -11.59 -6.34
C PHE A 87 17.25 -12.86 -6.06
N PRO A 88 17.07 -13.24 -4.79
CA PRO A 88 16.21 -14.36 -4.44
C PRO A 88 14.77 -14.14 -4.94
N THR A 89 14.10 -15.25 -5.27
CA THR A 89 12.69 -15.23 -5.66
C THR A 89 11.85 -14.63 -4.54
N THR A 90 11.00 -13.65 -4.90
CA THR A 90 10.08 -13.01 -3.95
C THR A 90 8.68 -13.57 -4.15
N ASN A 91 8.05 -14.03 -3.08
CA ASN A 91 6.67 -14.52 -3.08
C ASN A 91 5.73 -13.42 -2.61
N ILE A 92 4.71 -13.14 -3.42
CA ILE A 92 3.70 -12.13 -3.12
C ILE A 92 2.32 -12.76 -3.22
N VAL A 93 1.53 -12.62 -2.16
CA VAL A 93 0.11 -13.00 -2.15
C VAL A 93 -0.73 -11.73 -2.18
N TRP A 94 -1.58 -11.63 -3.19
CA TRP A 94 -2.47 -10.49 -3.39
C TRP A 94 -3.84 -10.84 -2.82
N ARG A 95 -4.34 -10.07 -1.88
CA ARG A 95 -5.69 -10.23 -1.37
C ARG A 95 -6.62 -9.29 -2.12
N VAL A 96 -7.66 -9.85 -2.73
CA VAL A 96 -8.57 -9.15 -3.64
C VAL A 96 -10.00 -9.31 -3.14
N ARG A 97 -10.77 -8.24 -3.22
CA ARG A 97 -12.18 -8.22 -2.78
C ARG A 97 -13.01 -7.35 -3.71
N ASP A 98 -14.26 -7.75 -3.93
CA ASP A 98 -15.26 -6.92 -4.58
C ASP A 98 -16.11 -6.22 -3.53
N LEU A 99 -16.02 -4.89 -3.47
CA LEU A 99 -16.76 -4.03 -2.56
C LEU A 99 -17.91 -3.30 -3.27
N GLY A 100 -18.34 -3.82 -4.43
CA GLY A 100 -19.42 -3.24 -5.23
C GLY A 100 -18.95 -2.41 -6.42
N ASN A 101 -17.64 -2.23 -6.58
CA ASN A 101 -17.01 -1.46 -7.66
C ASN A 101 -16.01 -2.28 -8.49
N GLY A 102 -16.20 -3.61 -8.52
CA GLY A 102 -15.30 -4.54 -9.17
C GLY A 102 -14.24 -5.07 -8.22
N LEU A 103 -13.39 -5.97 -8.74
CA LEU A 103 -12.33 -6.58 -7.96
C LEU A 103 -11.20 -5.58 -7.71
N LYS A 104 -10.87 -5.37 -6.44
CA LYS A 104 -9.79 -4.47 -6.04
C LYS A 104 -8.84 -5.16 -5.08
N VAL A 105 -7.56 -4.83 -5.17
CA VAL A 105 -6.55 -5.29 -4.21
C VAL A 105 -6.74 -4.53 -2.90
N ILE A 106 -6.82 -5.25 -1.79
CA ILE A 106 -6.97 -4.67 -0.45
C ILE A 106 -5.78 -4.96 0.46
N ASP A 107 -4.91 -5.89 0.09
CA ASP A 107 -3.66 -6.15 0.81
C ASP A 107 -2.67 -6.90 -0.09
N MET A 108 -1.40 -6.81 0.26
CA MET A 108 -0.31 -7.60 -0.31
C MET A 108 0.48 -8.22 0.84
N GLN A 109 0.77 -9.52 0.71
CA GLN A 109 1.70 -10.18 1.63
C GLN A 109 3.00 -10.45 0.87
N VAL A 110 4.07 -9.82 1.30
CA VAL A 110 5.41 -10.01 0.74
C VAL A 110 6.18 -10.92 1.69
N GLU A 111 6.57 -12.09 1.21
CA GLU A 111 7.22 -13.13 2.02
C GLU A 111 6.46 -13.42 3.33
N GLY A 112 5.13 -13.56 3.22
CA GLY A 112 4.26 -13.87 4.34
C GLY A 112 3.88 -12.70 5.25
N VAL A 113 4.38 -11.50 4.98
CA VAL A 113 4.12 -10.30 5.81
C VAL A 113 3.11 -9.37 5.12
N SER A 114 1.98 -9.14 5.77
CA SER A 114 0.96 -8.21 5.29
C SER A 114 1.46 -6.77 5.36
N LEU A 115 1.45 -6.07 4.22
CA LEU A 115 1.81 -4.65 4.16
C LEU A 115 0.78 -3.78 4.88
N LEU A 116 -0.48 -4.13 4.77
CA LEU A 116 -1.57 -3.44 5.46
C LEU A 116 -1.37 -3.49 6.98
N ARG A 117 -1.10 -4.68 7.50
CA ARG A 117 -0.85 -4.89 8.93
C ARG A 117 0.40 -4.16 9.40
N THR A 118 1.47 -4.20 8.60
CA THR A 118 2.71 -3.49 8.89
C THR A 118 2.48 -1.98 9.00
N LYS A 119 1.77 -1.39 8.04
CA LYS A 119 1.47 0.05 8.05
C LYS A 119 0.56 0.43 9.22
N ARG A 120 -0.41 -0.41 9.54
CA ARG A 120 -1.27 -0.20 10.70
C ARG A 120 -0.46 -0.17 11.99
N ASN A 121 0.47 -1.11 12.15
CA ASN A 121 1.35 -1.16 13.33
C ASN A 121 2.28 0.05 13.39
N ASP A 122 2.86 0.45 12.26
CA ASP A 122 3.75 1.61 12.17
C ASP A 122 3.06 2.90 12.61
N PHE A 123 1.79 3.07 12.24
CA PHE A 123 1.05 4.29 12.52
C PHE A 123 0.34 4.29 13.87
N LYS A 124 0.22 3.11 14.51
CA LYS A 124 -0.51 2.97 15.75
C LYS A 124 0.00 3.88 16.86
N MET A 125 1.31 3.99 17.01
CA MET A 125 1.93 4.80 18.05
C MET A 125 1.56 6.27 17.91
N VAL A 126 1.62 6.81 16.69
CA VAL A 126 1.24 8.19 16.41
C VAL A 126 -0.26 8.40 16.63
N LEU A 127 -1.09 7.47 16.16
CA LEU A 127 -2.54 7.54 16.36
C LEU A 127 -2.91 7.55 17.86
N ASP A 128 -2.28 6.67 18.64
CA ASP A 128 -2.56 6.57 20.07
C ASP A 128 -2.12 7.81 20.86
N SER A 129 -1.01 8.43 20.47
CA SER A 129 -0.45 9.59 21.18
C SER A 129 -0.93 10.94 20.64
N GLN A 130 -1.16 11.07 19.35
CA GLN A 130 -1.46 12.36 18.69
C GLN A 130 -2.75 12.35 17.86
N GLY A 131 -3.41 11.22 17.74
CA GLY A 131 -4.63 11.10 16.95
C GLY A 131 -4.40 11.20 15.46
N ILE A 132 -5.50 11.27 14.71
CA ILE A 132 -5.45 11.35 13.24
C ILE A 132 -4.78 12.66 12.76
N ASP A 133 -4.98 13.76 13.46
CA ASP A 133 -4.35 15.04 13.09
C ASP A 133 -2.83 14.96 13.17
N GLY A 134 -2.30 14.31 14.20
CA GLY A 134 -0.87 14.07 14.35
C GLY A 134 -0.33 13.14 13.25
N LEU A 135 -1.08 12.11 12.89
CA LEU A 135 -0.69 11.21 11.81
C LEU A 135 -0.67 11.94 10.46
N ILE A 136 -1.68 12.76 10.18
CA ILE A 136 -1.73 13.57 8.95
C ILE A 136 -0.50 14.50 8.87
N MET A 137 -0.18 15.19 9.96
CA MET A 137 0.99 16.07 10.01
C MET A 137 2.29 15.30 9.79
N THR A 138 2.42 14.13 10.38
CA THR A 138 3.59 13.26 10.20
C THR A 138 3.76 12.85 8.74
N LEU A 139 2.68 12.39 8.09
CA LEU A 139 2.73 11.99 6.69
C LEU A 139 3.00 13.17 5.75
N GLU A 140 2.40 14.33 6.01
CA GLU A 140 2.68 15.54 5.24
C GLU A 140 4.17 15.91 5.30
N SER A 141 4.77 15.85 6.48
CA SER A 141 6.19 16.12 6.68
C SER A 141 7.06 15.11 5.92
N MET A 142 6.73 13.83 5.99
CA MET A 142 7.45 12.78 5.26
C MET A 142 7.31 12.96 3.75
N ASN A 143 6.14 13.37 3.26
CA ASN A 143 5.88 13.57 1.83
C ASN A 143 6.68 14.76 1.26
N GLN A 144 7.08 15.71 2.10
CA GLN A 144 7.89 16.85 1.70
C GLN A 144 9.38 16.56 1.65
N LEU A 145 9.83 15.45 2.25
CA LEU A 145 11.24 15.07 2.22
C LEU A 145 11.67 14.70 0.79
N PRO A 146 12.95 14.97 0.41
CA PRO A 146 13.46 14.53 -0.89
C PRO A 146 13.33 13.02 -1.06
N ASP A 147 13.11 12.57 -2.30
CA ASP A 147 13.09 11.14 -2.62
C ASP A 147 14.45 10.52 -2.28
N LEU A 148 14.41 9.32 -1.71
CA LEU A 148 15.62 8.53 -1.46
C LEU A 148 16.24 8.16 -2.80
N LYS A 149 17.47 8.60 -3.04
CA LYS A 149 18.25 8.14 -4.19
C LYS A 149 18.80 6.76 -3.88
N ILE A 150 18.42 5.78 -4.69
CA ILE A 150 19.00 4.45 -4.62
C ILE A 150 20.38 4.52 -5.29
N PRO A 151 21.47 3.98 -4.64
CA PRO A 151 22.77 3.91 -5.29
C PRO A 151 22.66 3.19 -6.63
N GLY A 152 23.04 3.87 -7.74
CA GLY A 152 22.96 3.33 -9.09
C GLY A 152 21.87 3.94 -9.98
N ASP A 153 21.01 4.77 -9.46
CA ASP A 153 20.05 5.56 -10.25
C ASP A 153 20.73 6.87 -10.67
N ASN A 154 21.24 6.88 -11.86
CA ASN A 154 21.71 8.10 -12.54
C ASN A 154 20.61 8.62 -13.45
#